data_d7898e010bf01993ba1bf0c62749b5fb
#
_entry.id   d7898e010bf01993ba1bf0c62749b5fb
#
_cell.length_a   1.000
_cell.length_b   1.000
_cell.length_c   1.000
_cell.angle_alpha   90.00
_cell.angle_beta   90.00
_cell.angle_gamma   90.00
#
_symmetry.space_group_name_H-M   'P 1'
#
loop_
_entity.id
_entity.type
_entity.pdbx_description
1 polymer ?
#
loop_
_entity_poly.entity_id
_entity_poly.type
_entity_poly.pdbx_seq_one_letter_code
_entity_poly.pdbx_strand_id
1 'polypeptide(L)'
;MNAIFYQIDFGGGVKIFWVLFPLIIGATYFTIYFKLINVRGFFTSINIVRGKYDDVEGRENHKVEVSDTVFTDDGDNPDTIRVEGHEGEVSHFQALTAALSATVGLGNIAGVAIAVSIGGAGATFWMVVAGLLGMASKFVECTLGVKYRDIEADGTVYGGPMYYLTKGLKSKGLAGLGKVLAVLFAIFVIGGSFGGGNMFQVNQAFQLVENITGGNESFLHGYGWAFGLVMAILVGIVIIGGIKSIAKVTDKIVPFMVVIYVSASLFVIFANYHMVGDAFMQIFDGAFSPEGVAGGAIGVLVQGFRRAAFSNEAGVGSASIAHSAVKTKYAASEGMVALLEPFIDTVVVCTMTALVLIITGNVTAENASLNDAQAILLTSGAFESVISWFPYVLTVAVILFAFSTMISWSYYGFQGWAYLFGRTKKMEYTYKILFCMFVVVGAAASLGSVIGFSDAMIFAMMVPNMVGLVILAPKVKDELKKYMKAIKALKV
;
A
#
# COMPACT_ATOMS: atom_id res chain seq x y z
N MET A 1 -15.70 15.49 -7.11
CA MET A 1 -14.95 14.42 -7.78
C MET A 1 -15.50 13.03 -7.44
N ASN A 2 -15.58 12.64 -6.18
CA ASN A 2 -16.07 11.30 -5.80
C ASN A 2 -17.46 10.96 -6.36
N ALA A 3 -18.41 11.90 -6.35
CA ALA A 3 -19.76 11.69 -6.88
C ALA A 3 -19.83 11.49 -8.39
N ILE A 4 -18.88 12.05 -9.16
CA ILE A 4 -18.91 12.02 -10.62
C ILE A 4 -18.18 10.80 -11.16
N PHE A 5 -17.06 10.40 -10.54
CA PHE A 5 -16.17 9.39 -11.11
C PHE A 5 -16.32 7.99 -10.50
N TYR A 6 -16.83 7.86 -9.25
CA TYR A 6 -16.72 6.60 -8.52
C TYR A 6 -17.97 6.12 -7.81
N GLN A 7 -19.00 6.96 -7.63
CA GLN A 7 -20.22 6.58 -6.91
C GLN A 7 -21.37 6.34 -7.87
N ILE A 8 -21.92 5.13 -7.86
CA ILE A 8 -23.21 4.82 -8.49
C ILE A 8 -24.26 4.85 -7.39
N ASP A 9 -25.30 5.65 -7.58
CA ASP A 9 -26.47 5.68 -6.71
C ASP A 9 -27.42 4.54 -7.10
N PHE A 10 -27.55 3.55 -6.22
CA PHE A 10 -28.46 2.42 -6.42
C PHE A 10 -29.87 2.67 -5.88
N GLY A 11 -30.18 3.92 -5.48
CA GLY A 11 -31.43 4.27 -4.82
C GLY A 11 -31.38 4.07 -3.29
N GLY A 12 -32.35 4.66 -2.58
CA GLY A 12 -32.39 4.55 -1.11
C GLY A 12 -31.23 5.19 -0.34
N GLY A 13 -30.43 6.06 -0.99
CA GLY A 13 -29.25 6.71 -0.38
C GLY A 13 -27.97 5.86 -0.39
N VAL A 14 -28.00 4.69 -0.98
CA VAL A 14 -26.83 3.78 -1.07
C VAL A 14 -25.96 4.18 -2.25
N LYS A 15 -24.80 4.77 -1.96
CA LYS A 15 -23.78 5.13 -2.96
C LYS A 15 -22.63 4.15 -2.90
N ILE A 16 -22.39 3.42 -3.99
CA ILE A 16 -21.33 2.42 -4.09
C ILE A 16 -20.24 2.93 -5.03
N PHE A 17 -18.99 2.77 -4.63
CA PHE A 17 -17.84 3.02 -5.48
C PHE A 17 -17.72 1.89 -6.50
N TRP A 18 -18.14 2.12 -7.75
CA TRP A 18 -18.12 1.10 -8.81
C TRP A 18 -16.74 0.49 -9.04
N VAL A 19 -15.70 1.26 -8.76
CA VAL A 19 -14.30 0.86 -8.90
C VAL A 19 -13.91 -0.32 -8.00
N LEU A 20 -14.66 -0.59 -6.93
CA LEU A 20 -14.45 -1.77 -6.08
C LEU A 20 -14.81 -3.07 -6.78
N PHE A 21 -15.76 -3.06 -7.74
CA PHE A 21 -16.13 -4.27 -8.48
C PHE A 21 -14.99 -4.85 -9.31
N PRO A 22 -14.29 -4.06 -10.16
CA PRO A 22 -13.09 -4.55 -10.85
C PRO A 22 -12.01 -5.08 -9.90
N LEU A 23 -11.83 -4.50 -8.71
CA LEU A 23 -10.89 -5.01 -7.72
C LEU A 23 -11.28 -6.39 -7.21
N ILE A 24 -12.50 -6.53 -6.73
CA ILE A 24 -13.00 -7.78 -6.16
C ILE A 24 -12.99 -8.89 -7.22
N ILE A 25 -13.51 -8.58 -8.41
CA ILE A 25 -13.56 -9.51 -9.55
C ILE A 25 -12.15 -9.88 -9.99
N GLY A 26 -11.26 -8.89 -10.13
CA GLY A 26 -9.88 -9.11 -10.55
C GLY A 26 -9.08 -9.91 -9.53
N ALA A 27 -9.17 -9.60 -8.24
CA ALA A 27 -8.49 -10.33 -7.18
C ALA A 27 -8.98 -11.79 -7.09
N THR A 28 -10.29 -12.01 -7.24
CA THR A 28 -10.90 -13.34 -7.31
C THR A 28 -10.41 -14.09 -8.56
N TYR A 29 -10.43 -13.42 -9.72
CA TYR A 29 -9.91 -13.99 -10.97
C TYR A 29 -8.44 -14.41 -10.82
N PHE A 30 -7.56 -13.57 -10.30
CA PHE A 30 -6.14 -13.92 -10.13
C PHE A 30 -5.96 -15.06 -9.12
N THR A 31 -6.71 -15.07 -8.03
CA THR A 31 -6.69 -16.16 -7.04
C THR A 31 -7.02 -17.51 -7.69
N ILE A 32 -8.05 -17.57 -8.53
CA ILE A 32 -8.45 -18.78 -9.24
C ILE A 32 -7.46 -19.10 -10.37
N TYR A 33 -7.09 -18.12 -11.20
CA TYR A 33 -6.22 -18.30 -12.36
C TYR A 33 -4.82 -18.83 -11.99
N PHE A 34 -4.27 -18.37 -10.87
CA PHE A 34 -3.01 -18.84 -10.32
C PHE A 34 -3.16 -19.96 -9.29
N LYS A 35 -4.34 -20.62 -9.23
CA LYS A 35 -4.60 -21.82 -8.42
C LYS A 35 -4.29 -21.59 -6.93
N LEU A 36 -4.89 -20.57 -6.33
CA LEU A 36 -4.71 -20.19 -4.93
C LEU A 36 -3.23 -19.89 -4.58
N ILE A 37 -2.56 -19.08 -5.40
CA ILE A 37 -1.15 -18.72 -5.19
C ILE A 37 -0.92 -18.07 -3.83
N ASN A 38 -1.90 -17.32 -3.32
CA ASN A 38 -1.92 -16.71 -1.99
C ASN A 38 -1.70 -17.73 -0.86
N VAL A 39 -2.23 -18.95 -1.00
CA VAL A 39 -2.04 -20.03 -0.02
C VAL A 39 -0.79 -20.84 -0.34
N ARG A 40 -0.69 -21.31 -1.61
CA ARG A 40 0.39 -22.23 -2.04
C ARG A 40 1.77 -21.57 -2.09
N GLY A 41 1.80 -20.28 -2.36
CA GLY A 41 3.02 -19.48 -2.45
C GLY A 41 3.53 -18.95 -1.12
N PHE A 42 2.69 -18.92 -0.09
CA PHE A 42 2.95 -18.21 1.16
C PHE A 42 4.27 -18.61 1.84
N PHE A 43 4.51 -19.90 2.06
CA PHE A 43 5.76 -20.35 2.66
C PHE A 43 6.97 -20.17 1.74
N THR A 44 6.77 -20.21 0.41
CA THR A 44 7.83 -19.91 -0.54
C THR A 44 8.23 -18.45 -0.45
N SER A 45 7.27 -17.53 -0.29
CA SER A 45 7.52 -16.10 -0.08
C SER A 45 8.41 -15.83 1.14
N ILE A 46 8.10 -16.46 2.27
CA ILE A 46 8.91 -16.35 3.49
C ILE A 46 10.34 -16.87 3.25
N ASN A 47 10.49 -17.99 2.53
CA ASN A 47 11.80 -18.56 2.23
C ASN A 47 12.63 -17.65 1.30
N ILE A 48 11.99 -16.96 0.33
CA ILE A 48 12.67 -15.98 -0.53
C ILE A 48 13.21 -14.82 0.30
N VAL A 49 12.38 -14.24 1.16
CA VAL A 49 12.79 -13.12 2.04
C VAL A 49 13.92 -13.53 2.98
N ARG A 50 13.96 -14.80 3.42
CA ARG A 50 15.04 -15.36 4.25
C ARG A 50 16.32 -15.70 3.48
N GLY A 51 16.37 -15.47 2.17
CA GLY A 51 17.53 -15.73 1.33
C GLY A 51 17.76 -17.20 0.95
N LYS A 52 16.78 -18.09 1.17
CA LYS A 52 16.94 -19.53 0.87
C LYS A 52 17.22 -19.84 -0.60
N TYR A 53 16.90 -18.91 -1.51
CA TYR A 53 17.01 -19.07 -2.95
C TYR A 53 17.98 -18.07 -3.59
N ASP A 54 18.84 -17.41 -2.78
CA ASP A 54 19.79 -16.39 -3.27
C ASP A 54 20.76 -16.94 -4.33
N ASP A 55 21.19 -18.20 -4.21
CA ASP A 55 22.06 -18.86 -5.20
C ASP A 55 21.40 -18.94 -6.59
N VAL A 56 20.08 -19.22 -6.64
CA VAL A 56 19.32 -19.25 -7.91
C VAL A 56 19.18 -17.86 -8.50
N GLU A 57 19.06 -16.86 -7.63
CA GLU A 57 18.79 -15.48 -8.02
C GLU A 57 20.05 -14.71 -8.43
N GLY A 58 21.23 -15.36 -8.34
CA GLY A 58 22.50 -14.79 -8.80
C GLY A 58 23.08 -13.73 -7.88
N ARG A 59 22.79 -13.81 -6.56
CA ARG A 59 23.24 -12.81 -5.57
C ARG A 59 24.65 -13.03 -5.04
N GLU A 60 25.36 -14.06 -5.50
CA GLU A 60 26.77 -14.21 -5.15
C GLU A 60 27.59 -13.06 -5.75
N ASN A 61 28.52 -12.55 -4.92
CA ASN A 61 29.42 -11.41 -5.15
C ASN A 61 30.28 -11.57 -6.41
N HIS A 62 29.73 -11.46 -7.60
CA HIS A 62 30.52 -11.27 -8.79
C HIS A 62 30.77 -9.79 -9.02
N LYS A 63 32.04 -9.38 -8.87
CA LYS A 63 32.55 -8.15 -9.47
C LYS A 63 32.37 -8.29 -10.98
N VAL A 64 31.34 -7.66 -11.52
CA VAL A 64 31.09 -7.63 -12.96
C VAL A 64 31.69 -6.35 -13.51
N GLU A 65 32.47 -6.46 -14.54
CA GLU A 65 32.93 -5.34 -15.36
C GLU A 65 31.71 -4.70 -16.03
N VAL A 66 31.59 -3.39 -15.91
CA VAL A 66 30.49 -2.61 -16.50
C VAL A 66 30.64 -2.67 -18.02
N SER A 67 29.81 -3.42 -18.70
CA SER A 67 29.68 -3.37 -20.15
C SER A 67 28.53 -2.42 -20.54
N ASP A 68 28.62 -1.86 -21.74
CA ASP A 68 27.68 -0.89 -22.30
C ASP A 68 26.22 -1.33 -22.22
N THR A 69 25.31 -0.37 -22.17
CA THR A 69 23.85 -0.57 -22.20
C THR A 69 23.45 -1.55 -23.31
N VAL A 70 22.99 -2.73 -22.92
CA VAL A 70 22.50 -3.73 -23.86
C VAL A 70 20.99 -3.64 -23.92
N PHE A 71 20.46 -3.29 -25.08
CA PHE A 71 19.05 -3.51 -25.40
C PHE A 71 18.87 -5.00 -25.63
N THR A 72 18.31 -5.72 -24.70
CA THR A 72 17.99 -7.13 -24.91
C THR A 72 16.62 -7.24 -25.57
N ASP A 73 16.62 -7.61 -26.83
CA ASP A 73 15.43 -8.10 -27.52
C ASP A 73 15.22 -9.57 -27.14
N ASP A 74 14.61 -9.79 -25.97
CA ASP A 74 14.23 -11.14 -25.52
C ASP A 74 13.03 -11.69 -26.31
N GLY A 75 12.61 -11.02 -27.41
CA GLY A 75 11.41 -11.37 -28.18
C GLY A 75 10.10 -11.24 -27.39
N ASP A 76 10.20 -11.23 -26.07
CA ASP A 76 9.14 -11.23 -25.10
C ASP A 76 9.04 -9.91 -24.32
N ASN A 77 10.06 -9.06 -24.39
CA ASN A 77 10.19 -7.81 -23.67
C ASN A 77 10.94 -6.73 -24.48
N PRO A 78 10.39 -6.32 -25.62
CA PRO A 78 11.02 -5.31 -26.46
C PRO A 78 11.16 -3.98 -25.72
N ASP A 79 12.18 -3.21 -26.03
CA ASP A 79 12.47 -1.87 -25.51
C ASP A 79 12.83 -1.82 -24.01
N THR A 80 13.15 -2.91 -23.35
CA THR A 80 13.64 -2.89 -21.97
C THR A 80 15.13 -2.59 -21.93
N ILE A 81 15.51 -1.51 -21.23
CA ILE A 81 16.93 -1.18 -20.97
C ILE A 81 17.41 -2.08 -19.83
N ARG A 82 18.44 -2.89 -20.09
CA ARG A 82 19.13 -3.69 -19.08
C ARG A 82 20.63 -3.48 -19.21
N VAL A 83 21.29 -3.36 -18.07
CA VAL A 83 22.74 -3.29 -17.98
C VAL A 83 23.23 -4.60 -17.37
N GLU A 84 24.16 -5.26 -18.05
CA GLU A 84 24.72 -6.51 -17.59
C GLU A 84 25.43 -6.30 -16.24
N GLY A 85 25.13 -7.15 -15.25
CA GLY A 85 25.67 -7.02 -13.89
C GLY A 85 24.93 -6.09 -12.94
N HIS A 86 23.89 -5.38 -13.39
CA HIS A 86 23.00 -4.59 -12.52
C HIS A 86 21.60 -5.22 -12.47
N GLU A 87 21.29 -5.90 -11.36
CA GLU A 87 20.03 -6.64 -11.23
C GLU A 87 18.98 -5.89 -10.38
N GLY A 88 19.24 -4.65 -9.99
CA GLY A 88 18.38 -3.82 -9.15
C GLY A 88 19.14 -3.05 -8.07
N GLU A 89 18.40 -2.36 -7.20
CA GLU A 89 18.96 -1.42 -6.21
C GLU A 89 18.92 -1.95 -4.77
N VAL A 90 17.89 -2.75 -4.42
CA VAL A 90 17.57 -3.16 -3.04
C VAL A 90 17.35 -4.66 -2.91
N SER A 91 17.46 -5.21 -1.69
CA SER A 91 17.15 -6.61 -1.41
C SER A 91 15.63 -6.87 -1.39
N HIS A 92 15.19 -8.15 -1.40
CA HIS A 92 13.78 -8.52 -1.24
C HIS A 92 13.19 -8.00 0.07
N PHE A 93 13.93 -8.11 1.18
CA PHE A 93 13.49 -7.59 2.47
C PHE A 93 13.33 -6.07 2.42
N GLN A 94 14.25 -5.34 1.81
CA GLN A 94 14.18 -3.90 1.65
C GLN A 94 13.05 -3.45 0.71
N ALA A 95 12.81 -4.17 -0.38
CA ALA A 95 11.68 -3.90 -1.26
C ALA A 95 10.35 -4.13 -0.53
N LEU A 96 10.22 -5.25 0.20
CA LEU A 96 9.06 -5.56 1.01
C LEU A 96 8.82 -4.51 2.11
N THR A 97 9.86 -4.11 2.86
CA THR A 97 9.71 -3.10 3.92
C THR A 97 9.42 -1.71 3.37
N ALA A 98 9.95 -1.35 2.19
CA ALA A 98 9.60 -0.12 1.51
C ALA A 98 8.13 -0.11 1.05
N ALA A 99 7.62 -1.24 0.54
CA ALA A 99 6.22 -1.40 0.17
C ALA A 99 5.30 -1.43 1.40
N LEU A 100 5.65 -2.20 2.45
CA LEU A 100 4.93 -2.20 3.73
C LEU A 100 4.93 -0.81 4.38
N SER A 101 5.98 -0.03 4.23
CA SER A 101 6.04 1.34 4.73
C SER A 101 5.02 2.25 4.05
N ALA A 102 4.71 2.00 2.78
CA ALA A 102 3.69 2.76 2.06
C ALA A 102 2.27 2.36 2.49
N THR A 103 2.04 1.09 2.78
CA THR A 103 0.72 0.50 3.07
C THR A 103 0.42 0.45 4.57
N VAL A 104 1.35 -0.04 5.41
CA VAL A 104 1.18 -0.09 6.87
C VAL A 104 1.38 1.32 7.44
N GLY A 105 0.28 2.04 7.54
CA GLY A 105 0.23 3.44 7.93
C GLY A 105 -1.06 3.76 8.70
N LEU A 106 -1.51 4.99 8.55
CA LEU A 106 -2.74 5.44 9.20
C LEU A 106 -4.00 4.78 8.62
N GLY A 107 -3.91 4.15 7.45
CA GLY A 107 -4.96 3.30 6.90
C GLY A 107 -5.33 2.14 7.83
N ASN A 108 -4.34 1.53 8.48
CA ASN A 108 -4.51 0.40 9.39
C ASN A 108 -5.06 0.80 10.78
N ILE A 109 -4.97 2.07 11.14
CA ILE A 109 -5.40 2.60 12.44
C ILE A 109 -6.70 3.38 12.28
N ALA A 110 -6.65 4.57 11.71
CA ALA A 110 -7.81 5.41 11.46
C ALA A 110 -8.76 4.82 10.42
N GLY A 111 -8.23 4.24 9.33
CA GLY A 111 -9.04 3.62 8.28
C GLY A 111 -9.86 2.43 8.78
N VAL A 112 -9.31 1.62 9.68
CA VAL A 112 -10.05 0.51 10.33
C VAL A 112 -11.12 1.04 11.26
N ALA A 113 -10.82 2.09 12.06
CA ALA A 113 -11.82 2.72 12.91
C ALA A 113 -13.00 3.24 12.09
N ILE A 114 -12.75 3.87 10.93
CA ILE A 114 -13.79 4.28 9.99
C ILE A 114 -14.60 3.07 9.47
N ALA A 115 -13.90 1.98 9.09
CA ALA A 115 -14.57 0.77 8.59
C ALA A 115 -15.54 0.19 9.61
N VAL A 116 -15.08 0.04 10.86
CA VAL A 116 -15.87 -0.56 11.94
C VAL A 116 -16.97 0.41 12.40
N SER A 117 -16.74 1.73 12.44
CA SER A 117 -17.75 2.72 12.80
C SER A 117 -18.91 2.77 11.79
N ILE A 118 -18.62 2.73 10.48
CA ILE A 118 -19.65 2.85 9.43
C ILE A 118 -20.24 1.49 9.07
N GLY A 119 -19.42 0.46 9.01
CA GLY A 119 -19.80 -0.88 8.55
C GLY A 119 -20.06 -1.89 9.68
N GLY A 120 -19.93 -1.46 10.95
CA GLY A 120 -20.00 -2.37 12.10
C GLY A 120 -18.82 -3.33 12.16
N ALA A 121 -18.82 -4.21 13.15
CA ALA A 121 -17.79 -5.23 13.34
C ALA A 121 -17.61 -6.14 12.09
N GLY A 122 -18.70 -6.41 11.37
CA GLY A 122 -18.72 -7.23 10.16
C GLY A 122 -17.85 -6.72 9.02
N ALA A 123 -17.56 -5.41 8.95
CA ALA A 123 -16.63 -4.87 7.96
C ALA A 123 -15.24 -5.50 8.07
N THR A 124 -14.82 -5.89 9.28
CA THR A 124 -13.55 -6.60 9.52
C THR A 124 -13.47 -7.92 8.77
N PHE A 125 -14.54 -8.71 8.74
CA PHE A 125 -14.60 -9.96 7.97
C PHE A 125 -14.27 -9.71 6.49
N TRP A 126 -14.93 -8.72 5.90
CA TRP A 126 -14.74 -8.40 4.48
C TRP A 126 -13.38 -7.75 4.19
N MET A 127 -12.79 -7.05 5.17
CA MET A 127 -11.40 -6.58 5.08
C MET A 127 -10.43 -7.76 5.00
N VAL A 128 -10.60 -8.78 5.86
CA VAL A 128 -9.76 -9.99 5.83
C VAL A 128 -9.90 -10.72 4.50
N VAL A 129 -11.12 -10.90 4.00
CA VAL A 129 -11.38 -11.53 2.69
C VAL A 129 -10.70 -10.72 1.57
N ALA A 130 -10.83 -9.40 1.59
CA ALA A 130 -10.18 -8.52 0.62
C ALA A 130 -8.65 -8.61 0.68
N GLY A 131 -8.07 -8.69 1.88
CA GLY A 131 -6.63 -8.89 2.08
C GLY A 131 -6.14 -10.20 1.48
N LEU A 132 -6.83 -11.31 1.79
CA LEU A 132 -6.49 -12.64 1.26
C LEU A 132 -6.59 -12.70 -0.26
N LEU A 133 -7.64 -12.15 -0.87
CA LEU A 133 -7.78 -12.08 -2.32
C LEU A 133 -6.75 -11.13 -2.94
N GLY A 134 -6.48 -10.00 -2.28
CA GLY A 134 -5.52 -8.99 -2.70
C GLY A 134 -4.09 -9.50 -2.86
N MET A 135 -3.69 -10.52 -2.08
CA MET A 135 -2.38 -11.18 -2.21
C MET A 135 -2.10 -11.61 -3.66
N ALA A 136 -3.10 -12.20 -4.35
CA ALA A 136 -2.93 -12.64 -5.73
C ALA A 136 -2.79 -11.46 -6.71
N SER A 137 -3.46 -10.33 -6.48
CA SER A 137 -3.27 -9.12 -7.27
C SER A 137 -1.85 -8.55 -7.09
N LYS A 138 -1.35 -8.46 -5.85
CA LYS A 138 0.03 -8.04 -5.56
C LYS A 138 1.07 -8.92 -6.25
N PHE A 139 0.86 -10.24 -6.23
CA PHE A 139 1.72 -11.18 -6.96
C PHE A 139 1.82 -10.82 -8.44
N VAL A 140 0.69 -10.53 -9.08
CA VAL A 140 0.64 -10.22 -10.51
C VAL A 140 1.33 -8.88 -10.80
N GLU A 141 0.96 -7.82 -10.08
CA GLU A 141 1.47 -6.48 -10.33
C GLU A 141 2.98 -6.35 -10.06
N CYS A 142 3.49 -6.96 -8.98
CA CYS A 142 4.91 -6.90 -8.65
C CYS A 142 5.76 -7.78 -9.58
N THR A 143 5.25 -8.93 -10.03
CA THR A 143 5.90 -9.72 -11.10
C THR A 143 6.04 -8.90 -12.38
N LEU A 144 4.98 -8.19 -12.80
CA LEU A 144 5.03 -7.35 -13.99
C LEU A 144 5.93 -6.13 -13.80
N GLY A 145 5.93 -5.54 -12.61
CA GLY A 145 6.81 -4.42 -12.26
C GLY A 145 8.28 -4.76 -12.48
N VAL A 146 8.72 -5.91 -11.99
CA VAL A 146 10.11 -6.38 -12.18
C VAL A 146 10.39 -6.79 -13.63
N LYS A 147 9.45 -7.47 -14.29
CA LYS A 147 9.63 -7.93 -15.67
C LYS A 147 9.88 -6.80 -16.67
N TYR A 148 9.13 -5.70 -16.54
CA TYR A 148 9.14 -4.62 -17.52
C TYR A 148 9.89 -3.35 -17.06
N ARG A 149 10.63 -3.42 -15.96
CA ARG A 149 11.45 -2.31 -15.46
C ARG A 149 12.61 -1.97 -16.40
N ASP A 150 13.03 -0.71 -16.36
CA ASP A 150 14.31 -0.25 -16.93
C ASP A 150 15.36 -0.22 -15.84
N ILE A 151 16.58 -0.61 -16.16
CA ILE A 151 17.76 -0.46 -15.30
C ILE A 151 18.79 0.35 -16.10
N GLU A 152 19.08 1.58 -15.65
CA GLU A 152 20.02 2.46 -16.32
C GLU A 152 21.49 2.10 -16.03
N ALA A 153 22.42 2.70 -16.76
CA ALA A 153 23.85 2.43 -16.64
C ALA A 153 24.42 2.72 -15.23
N ASP A 154 23.82 3.64 -14.49
CA ASP A 154 24.15 3.92 -13.08
C ASP A 154 23.52 2.96 -12.07
N GLY A 155 22.75 1.98 -12.55
CA GLY A 155 22.01 1.01 -11.77
C GLY A 155 20.68 1.52 -11.24
N THR A 156 20.25 2.73 -11.60
CA THR A 156 18.95 3.29 -11.19
C THR A 156 17.82 2.54 -11.87
N VAL A 157 16.80 2.15 -11.09
CA VAL A 157 15.66 1.39 -11.59
C VAL A 157 14.45 2.30 -11.80
N TYR A 158 13.85 2.16 -12.97
CA TYR A 158 12.56 2.78 -13.31
C TYR A 158 11.55 1.68 -13.64
N GLY A 159 10.49 1.57 -12.84
CA GLY A 159 9.53 0.48 -12.96
C GLY A 159 8.13 0.84 -12.48
N GLY A 160 7.26 -0.16 -12.45
CA GLY A 160 5.87 -0.01 -12.06
C GLY A 160 4.90 -0.01 -13.23
N PRO A 161 3.62 0.35 -13.01
CA PRO A 161 2.55 0.23 -14.01
C PRO A 161 2.81 0.98 -15.30
N MET A 162 3.42 2.16 -15.25
CA MET A 162 3.73 2.93 -16.47
C MET A 162 4.53 2.10 -17.47
N TYR A 163 5.45 1.28 -16.97
CA TYR A 163 6.37 0.49 -17.79
C TYR A 163 5.72 -0.79 -18.32
N TYR A 164 5.03 -1.57 -17.48
CA TYR A 164 4.38 -2.78 -18.00
C TYR A 164 3.13 -2.47 -18.82
N LEU A 165 2.42 -1.36 -18.59
CA LEU A 165 1.34 -0.91 -19.45
C LEU A 165 1.88 -0.53 -20.84
N THR A 166 2.96 0.25 -20.90
CA THR A 166 3.54 0.68 -22.17
C THR A 166 4.14 -0.50 -22.93
N LYS A 167 5.08 -1.21 -22.31
CA LYS A 167 5.87 -2.27 -22.97
C LYS A 167 5.10 -3.58 -23.09
N GLY A 168 4.43 -4.00 -22.01
CA GLY A 168 3.67 -5.23 -21.96
C GLY A 168 2.50 -5.24 -22.94
N LEU A 169 1.72 -4.15 -23.01
CA LEU A 169 0.61 -4.06 -23.98
C LEU A 169 1.11 -3.87 -25.41
N LYS A 170 2.29 -3.23 -25.61
CA LYS A 170 2.93 -3.16 -26.93
C LYS A 170 3.25 -4.57 -27.45
N SER A 171 3.77 -5.48 -26.61
CA SER A 171 4.03 -6.88 -26.97
C SER A 171 2.76 -7.69 -27.33
N LYS A 172 1.57 -7.14 -27.03
CA LYS A 172 0.26 -7.70 -27.39
C LYS A 172 -0.41 -6.98 -28.57
N GLY A 173 0.29 -6.08 -29.26
CA GLY A 173 -0.26 -5.28 -30.34
C GLY A 173 -1.16 -4.11 -29.89
N LEU A 174 -1.20 -3.80 -28.59
CA LEU A 174 -2.05 -2.79 -27.96
C LEU A 174 -1.25 -1.54 -27.54
N ALA A 175 -0.25 -1.13 -28.33
CA ALA A 175 0.67 -0.04 -27.98
C ALA A 175 -0.05 1.30 -27.67
N GLY A 176 -1.07 1.67 -28.47
CA GLY A 176 -1.84 2.89 -28.27
C GLY A 176 -2.60 2.89 -26.94
N LEU A 177 -3.29 1.79 -26.62
CA LEU A 177 -3.98 1.61 -25.35
C LEU A 177 -2.98 1.65 -24.18
N GLY A 178 -1.86 0.94 -24.32
CA GLY A 178 -0.83 0.90 -23.28
C GLY A 178 -0.27 2.28 -22.93
N LYS A 179 -0.02 3.13 -23.93
CA LYS A 179 0.45 4.49 -23.72
C LYS A 179 -0.59 5.37 -23.01
N VAL A 180 -1.86 5.29 -23.39
CA VAL A 180 -2.93 6.05 -22.73
C VAL A 180 -3.07 5.64 -21.26
N LEU A 181 -3.15 4.33 -20.99
CA LEU A 181 -3.27 3.81 -19.62
C LEU A 181 -2.06 4.17 -18.76
N ALA A 182 -0.85 4.11 -19.32
CA ALA A 182 0.37 4.48 -18.60
C ALA A 182 0.42 5.96 -18.22
N VAL A 183 0.01 6.87 -19.12
CA VAL A 183 -0.08 8.31 -18.85
C VAL A 183 -1.13 8.59 -17.78
N LEU A 184 -2.31 7.97 -17.86
CA LEU A 184 -3.36 8.12 -16.85
C LEU A 184 -2.87 7.63 -15.49
N PHE A 185 -2.25 6.44 -15.43
CA PHE A 185 -1.66 5.92 -14.20
C PHE A 185 -0.62 6.88 -13.62
N ALA A 186 0.28 7.41 -14.46
CA ALA A 186 1.33 8.35 -14.02
C ALA A 186 0.74 9.63 -13.39
N ILE A 187 -0.32 10.18 -13.97
CA ILE A 187 -1.02 11.34 -13.41
C ILE A 187 -1.63 10.98 -12.04
N PHE A 188 -2.31 9.84 -11.96
CA PHE A 188 -3.00 9.43 -10.75
C PHE A 188 -2.04 9.04 -9.62
N VAL A 189 -0.90 8.40 -9.91
CA VAL A 189 0.09 8.08 -8.87
C VAL A 189 0.78 9.33 -8.32
N ILE A 190 0.99 10.37 -9.13
CA ILE A 190 1.46 11.66 -8.64
C ILE A 190 0.42 12.28 -7.70
N GLY A 191 -0.85 12.31 -8.11
CA GLY A 191 -1.95 12.77 -7.28
C GLY A 191 -2.11 11.96 -5.98
N GLY A 192 -2.05 10.63 -6.08
CA GLY A 192 -2.09 9.72 -4.92
C GLY A 192 -0.94 9.95 -3.95
N SER A 193 0.26 10.24 -4.47
CA SER A 193 1.42 10.53 -3.66
C SER A 193 1.28 11.84 -2.88
N PHE A 194 0.69 12.88 -3.47
CA PHE A 194 0.43 14.13 -2.77
C PHE A 194 -0.76 14.02 -1.80
N GLY A 195 -1.78 13.23 -2.13
CA GLY A 195 -2.97 13.02 -1.30
C GLY A 195 -2.76 12.01 -0.17
N GLY A 196 -3.04 10.74 -0.48
CA GLY A 196 -3.03 9.64 0.50
C GLY A 196 -1.65 9.34 1.07
N GLY A 197 -0.62 9.42 0.24
CA GLY A 197 0.75 9.17 0.65
C GLY A 197 1.44 10.32 1.38
N ASN A 198 0.84 11.51 1.42
CA ASN A 198 1.45 12.71 1.99
C ASN A 198 0.48 13.48 2.89
N MET A 199 -0.45 14.26 2.29
CA MET A 199 -1.32 15.17 3.04
C MET A 199 -2.17 14.44 4.09
N PHE A 200 -2.72 13.26 3.78
CA PHE A 200 -3.49 12.46 4.71
C PHE A 200 -2.66 12.03 5.93
N GLN A 201 -1.44 11.59 5.68
CA GLN A 201 -0.55 11.08 6.72
C GLN A 201 -0.17 12.18 7.73
N VAL A 202 0.31 13.32 7.22
CA VAL A 202 0.73 14.41 8.10
C VAL A 202 -0.45 15.05 8.83
N ASN A 203 -1.63 15.11 8.19
CA ASN A 203 -2.84 15.68 8.79
C ASN A 203 -3.29 14.85 10.01
N GLN A 204 -3.40 13.53 9.84
CA GLN A 204 -3.80 12.63 10.93
C GLN A 204 -2.77 12.60 12.07
N ALA A 205 -1.47 12.63 11.74
CA ALA A 205 -0.43 12.72 12.75
C ALA A 205 -0.52 14.02 13.55
N PHE A 206 -0.75 15.14 12.89
CA PHE A 206 -0.93 16.43 13.55
C PHE A 206 -2.13 16.44 14.49
N GLN A 207 -3.29 15.90 14.06
CA GLN A 207 -4.50 15.86 14.89
C GLN A 207 -4.30 15.06 16.20
N LEU A 208 -3.55 13.94 16.13
CA LEU A 208 -3.27 13.19 17.34
C LEU A 208 -2.30 13.95 18.27
N VAL A 209 -1.26 14.60 17.71
CA VAL A 209 -0.35 15.45 18.49
C VAL A 209 -1.09 16.62 19.13
N GLU A 210 -1.95 17.30 18.40
CA GLU A 210 -2.77 18.40 18.91
C GLU A 210 -3.69 17.91 20.06
N ASN A 211 -4.31 16.74 19.90
CA ASN A 211 -5.20 16.17 20.91
C ASN A 211 -4.47 15.88 22.22
N ILE A 212 -3.31 15.18 22.20
CA ILE A 212 -2.56 14.84 23.42
C ILE A 212 -1.91 16.03 24.10
N THR A 213 -1.76 17.16 23.40
CA THR A 213 -1.17 18.40 23.94
C THR A 213 -2.24 19.39 24.44
N GLY A 214 -3.52 19.00 24.48
CA GLY A 214 -4.61 19.79 25.03
C GLY A 214 -5.75 20.08 24.07
N GLY A 215 -5.77 19.51 22.86
CA GLY A 215 -6.83 19.72 21.87
C GLY A 215 -6.95 21.19 21.46
N ASN A 216 -8.13 21.77 21.64
CA ASN A 216 -8.37 23.19 21.30
C ASN A 216 -7.57 24.17 22.19
N GLU A 217 -7.10 23.73 23.36
CA GLU A 217 -6.25 24.52 24.26
C GLU A 217 -4.76 24.28 24.03
N SER A 218 -4.41 23.40 23.08
CA SER A 218 -3.02 23.12 22.72
C SER A 218 -2.32 24.36 22.20
N PHE A 219 -1.06 24.53 22.59
CA PHE A 219 -0.18 25.56 22.02
C PHE A 219 0.08 25.37 20.51
N LEU A 220 -0.23 24.19 19.98
CA LEU A 220 -0.16 23.84 18.55
C LEU A 220 -1.46 24.15 17.80
N HIS A 221 -2.52 24.53 18.49
CA HIS A 221 -3.82 24.81 17.85
C HIS A 221 -3.68 25.93 16.80
N GLY A 222 -4.08 25.62 15.56
CA GLY A 222 -3.90 26.53 14.42
C GLY A 222 -2.48 26.59 13.82
N TYR A 223 -1.49 25.89 14.39
CA TYR A 223 -0.12 25.85 13.90
C TYR A 223 0.22 24.55 13.15
N GLY A 224 -0.76 23.89 12.54
CA GLY A 224 -0.53 22.67 11.74
C GLY A 224 0.54 22.84 10.68
N TRP A 225 0.64 24.03 10.06
CA TRP A 225 1.70 24.33 9.10
C TRP A 225 3.12 24.22 9.68
N ALA A 226 3.31 24.58 10.95
CA ALA A 226 4.63 24.51 11.61
C ALA A 226 5.02 23.04 11.86
N PHE A 227 4.08 22.19 12.31
CA PHE A 227 4.27 20.76 12.40
C PHE A 227 4.60 20.17 11.02
N GLY A 228 3.82 20.54 9.99
CA GLY A 228 4.05 20.15 8.61
C GLY A 228 5.43 20.54 8.09
N LEU A 229 5.94 21.72 8.48
CA LEU A 229 7.28 22.19 8.09
C LEU A 229 8.37 21.30 8.71
N VAL A 230 8.26 20.94 9.99
CA VAL A 230 9.19 20.02 10.65
C VAL A 230 9.18 18.66 9.94
N MET A 231 8.00 18.12 9.69
CA MET A 231 7.85 16.84 8.96
C MET A 231 8.41 16.94 7.54
N ALA A 232 8.19 18.04 6.83
CA ALA A 232 8.71 18.26 5.48
C ALA A 232 10.25 18.26 5.44
N ILE A 233 10.90 18.85 6.45
CA ILE A 233 12.36 18.83 6.58
C ILE A 233 12.86 17.40 6.81
N LEU A 234 12.25 16.65 7.74
CA LEU A 234 12.63 15.25 8.03
C LEU A 234 12.45 14.36 6.81
N VAL A 235 11.31 14.47 6.13
CA VAL A 235 11.03 13.74 4.88
C VAL A 235 12.02 14.12 3.80
N GLY A 236 12.27 15.42 3.62
CA GLY A 236 13.21 15.97 2.63
C GLY A 236 14.61 15.38 2.75
N ILE A 237 15.14 15.26 3.98
CA ILE A 237 16.47 14.68 4.25
C ILE A 237 16.56 13.24 3.71
N VAL A 238 15.52 12.44 3.90
CA VAL A 238 15.55 11.02 3.49
C VAL A 238 15.33 10.86 1.98
N ILE A 239 14.37 11.59 1.39
CA ILE A 239 13.98 11.40 -0.01
C ILE A 239 15.04 11.87 -1.01
N ILE A 240 15.97 12.73 -0.59
CA ILE A 240 17.10 13.18 -1.43
C ILE A 240 17.92 11.97 -1.91
N GLY A 241 18.16 10.99 -1.07
CA GLY A 241 18.95 9.80 -1.38
C GLY A 241 18.22 8.72 -2.22
N GLY A 242 16.99 8.98 -2.67
CA GLY A 242 16.20 8.05 -3.49
C GLY A 242 15.84 6.75 -2.77
N ILE A 243 15.51 5.69 -3.54
CA ILE A 243 15.01 4.41 -2.98
C ILE A 243 16.02 3.75 -2.03
N LYS A 244 17.32 3.89 -2.25
CA LYS A 244 18.35 3.30 -1.37
C LYS A 244 18.34 3.92 0.02
N SER A 245 18.12 5.25 0.10
CA SER A 245 17.99 5.95 1.38
C SER A 245 16.68 5.60 2.07
N ILE A 246 15.59 5.61 1.32
CA ILE A 246 14.26 5.22 1.81
C ILE A 246 14.32 3.81 2.38
N ALA A 247 14.83 2.83 1.63
CA ALA A 247 14.94 1.44 2.05
C ALA A 247 15.75 1.25 3.34
N LYS A 248 16.88 2.01 3.51
CA LYS A 248 17.68 1.97 4.75
C LYS A 248 16.96 2.52 5.98
N VAL A 249 16.00 3.39 5.77
CA VAL A 249 15.19 3.94 6.86
C VAL A 249 14.02 3.01 7.16
N THR A 250 13.33 2.55 6.12
CA THR A 250 12.13 1.70 6.28
C THR A 250 12.46 0.31 6.80
N ASP A 251 13.61 -0.29 6.43
CA ASP A 251 14.01 -1.60 6.93
C ASP A 251 14.24 -1.66 8.46
N LYS A 252 14.41 -0.49 9.10
CA LYS A 252 14.51 -0.36 10.56
C LYS A 252 13.23 0.12 11.21
N ILE A 253 12.62 1.18 10.64
CA ILE A 253 11.43 1.82 11.24
C ILE A 253 10.22 0.89 11.15
N VAL A 254 9.97 0.24 10.00
CA VAL A 254 8.77 -0.57 9.79
C VAL A 254 8.69 -1.75 10.75
N PRO A 255 9.71 -2.61 10.90
CA PRO A 255 9.64 -3.68 11.90
C PRO A 255 9.45 -3.16 13.32
N PHE A 256 10.14 -2.07 13.68
CA PHE A 256 10.04 -1.47 15.02
C PHE A 256 8.62 -0.99 15.33
N MET A 257 8.02 -0.21 14.44
CA MET A 257 6.68 0.32 14.66
C MET A 257 5.60 -0.77 14.64
N VAL A 258 5.74 -1.78 13.76
CA VAL A 258 4.82 -2.92 13.71
C VAL A 258 4.92 -3.74 14.99
N VAL A 259 6.11 -4.01 15.50
CA VAL A 259 6.29 -4.75 16.76
C VAL A 259 5.66 -4.01 17.94
N ILE A 260 5.86 -2.69 18.06
CA ILE A 260 5.23 -1.89 19.13
C ILE A 260 3.70 -1.99 19.02
N TYR A 261 3.15 -1.72 17.82
CA TYR A 261 1.71 -1.69 17.61
C TYR A 261 1.06 -3.06 17.86
N VAL A 262 1.64 -4.12 17.29
CA VAL A 262 1.17 -5.50 17.45
C VAL A 262 1.28 -5.95 18.92
N SER A 263 2.38 -5.63 19.62
CA SER A 263 2.52 -5.98 21.03
C SER A 263 1.49 -5.29 21.91
N ALA A 264 1.22 -4.01 21.67
CA ALA A 264 0.19 -3.28 22.39
C ALA A 264 -1.22 -3.83 22.11
N SER A 265 -1.51 -4.10 20.83
CA SER A 265 -2.78 -4.71 20.44
C SER A 265 -3.00 -6.08 21.09
N LEU A 266 -1.96 -6.93 21.09
CA LEU A 266 -1.99 -8.22 21.77
C LEU A 266 -2.21 -8.06 23.28
N PHE A 267 -1.56 -7.07 23.91
CA PHE A 267 -1.77 -6.80 25.31
C PHE A 267 -3.23 -6.45 25.62
N VAL A 268 -3.84 -5.56 24.84
CA VAL A 268 -5.27 -5.20 25.00
C VAL A 268 -6.17 -6.42 24.80
N ILE A 269 -5.91 -7.23 23.77
CA ILE A 269 -6.67 -8.46 23.47
C ILE A 269 -6.55 -9.47 24.61
N PHE A 270 -5.33 -9.70 25.14
CA PHE A 270 -5.12 -10.65 26.24
C PHE A 270 -5.66 -10.14 27.57
N ALA A 271 -5.56 -8.83 27.83
CA ALA A 271 -6.17 -8.24 29.02
C ALA A 271 -7.70 -8.43 29.06
N ASN A 272 -8.31 -8.52 27.88
CA ASN A 272 -9.75 -8.70 27.71
C ASN A 272 -10.08 -10.04 27.02
N TYR A 273 -9.32 -11.10 27.30
CA TYR A 273 -9.41 -12.39 26.58
C TYR A 273 -10.82 -13.00 26.62
N HIS A 274 -11.60 -12.73 27.66
CA HIS A 274 -12.99 -13.19 27.80
C HIS A 274 -13.95 -12.58 26.78
N MET A 275 -13.62 -11.41 26.19
CA MET A 275 -14.41 -10.75 25.14
C MET A 275 -14.04 -11.19 23.73
N VAL A 276 -12.94 -11.93 23.57
CA VAL A 276 -12.44 -12.31 22.25
C VAL A 276 -13.42 -13.17 21.47
N GLY A 277 -14.05 -14.14 22.16
CA GLY A 277 -15.08 -15.00 21.54
C GLY A 277 -16.28 -14.19 21.02
N ASP A 278 -16.77 -13.28 21.84
CA ASP A 278 -17.89 -12.40 21.48
C ASP A 278 -17.52 -11.43 20.36
N ALA A 279 -16.28 -10.93 20.34
CA ALA A 279 -15.79 -10.08 19.25
C ALA A 279 -15.77 -10.82 17.90
N PHE A 280 -15.29 -12.07 17.87
CA PHE A 280 -15.35 -12.88 16.66
C PHE A 280 -16.78 -13.20 16.23
N MET A 281 -17.69 -13.47 17.16
CA MET A 281 -19.12 -13.66 16.83
C MET A 281 -19.69 -12.37 16.24
N GLN A 282 -19.45 -11.20 16.83
CA GLN A 282 -19.88 -9.92 16.28
C GLN A 282 -19.34 -9.65 14.87
N ILE A 283 -18.08 -10.00 14.61
CA ILE A 283 -17.47 -9.88 13.27
C ILE A 283 -18.20 -10.78 12.28
N PHE A 284 -18.45 -12.05 12.64
CA PHE A 284 -19.04 -13.01 11.75
C PHE A 284 -20.52 -12.74 11.50
N ASP A 285 -21.30 -12.53 12.56
CA ASP A 285 -22.72 -12.23 12.46
C ASP A 285 -22.96 -10.89 11.75
N GLY A 286 -22.18 -9.85 12.08
CA GLY A 286 -22.27 -8.55 11.45
C GLY A 286 -21.89 -8.54 9.98
N ALA A 287 -21.10 -9.51 9.51
CA ALA A 287 -20.71 -9.61 8.09
C ALA A 287 -21.88 -9.98 7.17
N PHE A 288 -22.88 -10.71 7.70
CA PHE A 288 -23.99 -11.27 6.94
C PHE A 288 -25.36 -10.76 7.42
N SER A 289 -25.43 -10.10 8.56
CA SER A 289 -26.66 -9.50 9.09
C SER A 289 -26.87 -8.10 8.54
N PRO A 290 -28.06 -7.77 8.04
CA PRO A 290 -28.37 -6.43 7.50
C PRO A 290 -28.71 -5.39 8.57
N GLU A 291 -28.76 -5.76 9.84
CA GLU A 291 -29.26 -4.90 10.91
C GLU A 291 -28.26 -3.77 11.26
N GLY A 292 -28.71 -2.54 11.21
CA GLY A 292 -28.00 -1.37 11.71
C GLY A 292 -27.01 -0.68 10.76
N VAL A 293 -26.79 -1.18 9.53
CA VAL A 293 -25.88 -0.58 8.56
C VAL A 293 -26.62 -0.08 7.32
N ALA A 294 -26.34 1.15 6.89
CA ALA A 294 -26.87 1.69 5.64
C ALA A 294 -26.43 0.80 4.46
N GLY A 295 -27.40 0.23 3.73
CA GLY A 295 -27.14 -0.69 2.62
C GLY A 295 -27.11 -2.17 3.01
N GLY A 296 -27.38 -2.54 4.28
CA GLY A 296 -27.41 -3.94 4.74
C GLY A 296 -26.08 -4.66 4.54
N ALA A 297 -26.12 -5.96 4.31
CA ALA A 297 -24.90 -6.78 4.10
C ALA A 297 -24.01 -6.30 2.95
N ILE A 298 -24.59 -5.73 1.88
CA ILE A 298 -23.82 -5.12 0.78
C ILE A 298 -23.08 -3.87 1.27
N GLY A 299 -23.69 -3.04 2.10
CA GLY A 299 -23.04 -1.87 2.70
C GLY A 299 -21.82 -2.27 3.53
N VAL A 300 -21.94 -3.30 4.36
CA VAL A 300 -20.85 -3.86 5.19
C VAL A 300 -19.70 -4.35 4.30
N LEU A 301 -20.02 -5.14 3.26
CA LEU A 301 -19.05 -5.65 2.29
C LEU A 301 -18.30 -4.49 1.61
N VAL A 302 -19.03 -3.49 1.11
CA VAL A 302 -18.46 -2.33 0.42
C VAL A 302 -17.51 -1.56 1.33
N GLN A 303 -17.87 -1.33 2.60
CA GLN A 303 -17.00 -0.63 3.55
C GLN A 303 -15.74 -1.45 3.86
N GLY A 304 -15.86 -2.76 4.09
CA GLY A 304 -14.73 -3.63 4.32
C GLY A 304 -13.74 -3.64 3.14
N PHE A 305 -14.23 -3.85 1.91
CA PHE A 305 -13.39 -3.83 0.71
C PHE A 305 -12.79 -2.46 0.42
N ARG A 306 -13.55 -1.38 0.59
CA ARG A 306 -13.07 -0.02 0.37
C ARG A 306 -11.87 0.29 1.28
N ARG A 307 -11.98 -0.02 2.55
CA ARG A 307 -10.91 0.27 3.53
C ARG A 307 -9.72 -0.68 3.38
N ALA A 308 -9.95 -1.95 3.07
CA ALA A 308 -8.87 -2.88 2.74
C ALA A 308 -8.09 -2.42 1.50
N ALA A 309 -8.79 -2.02 0.42
CA ALA A 309 -8.16 -1.53 -0.80
C ALA A 309 -7.36 -0.24 -0.60
N PHE A 310 -7.80 0.64 0.30
CA PHE A 310 -7.07 1.83 0.69
C PHE A 310 -5.84 1.49 1.56
N SER A 311 -5.93 0.47 2.42
CA SER A 311 -4.86 0.05 3.31
C SER A 311 -3.77 -0.73 2.57
N ASN A 312 -4.11 -1.85 1.95
CA ASN A 312 -3.11 -2.74 1.33
C ASN A 312 -2.80 -2.42 -0.14
N GLU A 313 -3.56 -1.53 -0.77
CA GLU A 313 -3.36 -1.07 -2.16
C GLU A 313 -3.29 -2.21 -3.20
N ALA A 314 -3.84 -3.38 -2.92
CA ALA A 314 -3.79 -4.53 -3.82
C ALA A 314 -4.64 -4.29 -5.08
N GLY A 315 -4.02 -4.38 -6.25
CA GLY A 315 -4.65 -4.05 -7.53
C GLY A 315 -4.62 -2.57 -7.88
N VAL A 316 -4.10 -1.71 -6.99
CA VAL A 316 -3.88 -0.28 -7.25
C VAL A 316 -2.66 -0.06 -8.15
N GLY A 317 -1.62 -0.89 -8.00
CA GLY A 317 -0.40 -0.85 -8.80
C GLY A 317 0.78 -0.15 -8.15
N SER A 318 0.58 0.58 -7.06
CA SER A 318 1.60 1.36 -6.36
C SER A 318 2.78 0.51 -5.88
N ALA A 319 2.52 -0.61 -5.23
CA ALA A 319 3.55 -1.50 -4.69
C ALA A 319 4.53 -2.02 -5.75
N SER A 320 4.05 -2.26 -6.98
CA SER A 320 4.92 -2.70 -8.08
C SER A 320 6.05 -1.73 -8.38
N ILE A 321 5.93 -0.47 -7.96
CA ILE A 321 6.96 0.56 -8.10
C ILE A 321 8.14 0.29 -7.17
N ALA A 322 7.90 0.06 -5.87
CA ALA A 322 8.97 -0.28 -4.92
C ALA A 322 9.59 -1.64 -5.25
N HIS A 323 8.74 -2.64 -5.49
CA HIS A 323 9.16 -3.99 -5.81
C HIS A 323 9.97 -4.10 -7.11
N SER A 324 9.78 -3.19 -8.06
CA SER A 324 10.60 -3.18 -9.26
C SER A 324 12.07 -2.83 -9.01
N ALA A 325 12.40 -2.20 -7.89
CA ALA A 325 13.79 -1.88 -7.53
C ALA A 325 14.59 -3.08 -6.98
N VAL A 326 13.99 -4.24 -6.79
CA VAL A 326 14.63 -5.42 -6.19
C VAL A 326 15.76 -5.99 -7.05
N LYS A 327 16.79 -6.53 -6.38
CA LYS A 327 17.86 -7.30 -7.02
C LYS A 327 17.40 -8.73 -7.25
N THR A 328 16.99 -9.06 -8.46
CA THR A 328 16.63 -10.44 -8.85
C THR A 328 16.66 -10.62 -10.35
N LYS A 329 16.99 -11.85 -10.79
CA LYS A 329 16.88 -12.32 -12.18
C LYS A 329 15.48 -12.84 -12.52
N TYR A 330 14.69 -13.21 -11.52
CA TYR A 330 13.39 -13.84 -11.70
C TYR A 330 12.27 -12.91 -11.24
N ALA A 331 11.54 -12.35 -12.19
CA ALA A 331 10.44 -11.44 -11.87
C ALA A 331 9.39 -12.04 -10.91
N ALA A 332 9.09 -13.34 -11.04
CA ALA A 332 8.12 -14.01 -10.19
C ALA A 332 8.58 -14.22 -8.75
N SER A 333 9.89 -14.15 -8.45
CA SER A 333 10.36 -14.23 -7.06
C SER A 333 9.84 -13.06 -6.24
N GLU A 334 9.94 -11.85 -6.79
CA GLU A 334 9.45 -10.65 -6.12
C GLU A 334 7.93 -10.58 -6.07
N GLY A 335 7.25 -11.06 -7.11
CA GLY A 335 5.80 -11.25 -7.03
C GLY A 335 5.38 -12.18 -5.88
N MET A 336 6.15 -13.24 -5.63
CA MET A 336 5.92 -14.11 -4.48
C MET A 336 6.15 -13.38 -3.15
N VAL A 337 7.21 -12.57 -3.03
CA VAL A 337 7.45 -11.74 -1.83
C VAL A 337 6.27 -10.80 -1.57
N ALA A 338 5.74 -10.17 -2.60
CA ALA A 338 4.62 -9.25 -2.51
C ALA A 338 3.31 -9.88 -1.99
N LEU A 339 3.19 -11.22 -1.99
CA LEU A 339 2.07 -11.92 -1.32
C LEU A 339 1.99 -11.59 0.17
N LEU A 340 3.14 -11.35 0.83
CA LEU A 340 3.20 -11.10 2.27
C LEU A 340 2.63 -9.74 2.65
N GLU A 341 2.62 -8.78 1.73
CA GLU A 341 2.22 -7.41 2.01
C GLU A 341 0.75 -7.29 2.44
N PRO A 342 -0.28 -7.73 1.67
CA PRO A 342 -1.67 -7.65 2.11
C PRO A 342 -1.95 -8.56 3.32
N PHE A 343 -1.20 -9.64 3.48
CA PHE A 343 -1.33 -10.51 4.65
C PHE A 343 -0.90 -9.78 5.92
N ILE A 344 0.29 -9.17 5.94
CA ILE A 344 0.80 -8.44 7.10
C ILE A 344 -0.06 -7.21 7.37
N ASP A 345 -0.33 -6.41 6.33
CA ASP A 345 -1.07 -5.18 6.42
C ASP A 345 -2.51 -5.39 6.91
N THR A 346 -3.27 -6.19 6.15
CA THR A 346 -4.72 -6.26 6.34
C THR A 346 -5.13 -7.45 7.20
N VAL A 347 -4.63 -8.66 6.91
CA VAL A 347 -5.06 -9.85 7.65
C VAL A 347 -4.52 -9.83 9.08
N VAL A 348 -3.33 -9.28 9.32
CA VAL A 348 -2.76 -9.17 10.67
C VAL A 348 -3.07 -7.82 11.30
N VAL A 349 -2.47 -6.72 10.80
CA VAL A 349 -2.50 -5.42 11.50
C VAL A 349 -3.90 -4.83 11.56
N CYS A 350 -4.64 -4.79 10.44
CA CYS A 350 -6.02 -4.25 10.47
C CYS A 350 -6.96 -5.09 11.34
N THR A 351 -6.81 -6.43 11.33
CA THR A 351 -7.64 -7.30 12.20
C THR A 351 -7.35 -7.05 13.68
N MET A 352 -6.08 -6.84 14.05
CA MET A 352 -5.74 -6.51 15.43
C MET A 352 -6.33 -5.18 15.86
N THR A 353 -6.27 -4.15 15.01
CA THR A 353 -6.93 -2.87 15.27
C THR A 353 -8.43 -3.03 15.45
N ALA A 354 -9.09 -3.78 14.57
CA ALA A 354 -10.52 -4.03 14.66
C ALA A 354 -10.89 -4.77 15.95
N LEU A 355 -10.13 -5.81 16.33
CA LEU A 355 -10.36 -6.52 17.58
C LEU A 355 -10.21 -5.60 18.80
N VAL A 356 -9.19 -4.75 18.84
CA VAL A 356 -9.03 -3.77 19.91
C VAL A 356 -10.27 -2.86 20.01
N LEU A 357 -10.73 -2.31 18.88
CA LEU A 357 -11.89 -1.43 18.83
C LEU A 357 -13.19 -2.12 19.29
N ILE A 358 -13.42 -3.35 18.84
CA ILE A 358 -14.63 -4.13 19.15
C ILE A 358 -14.63 -4.57 20.63
N ILE A 359 -13.52 -5.13 21.10
CA ILE A 359 -13.37 -5.64 22.47
C ILE A 359 -13.52 -4.53 23.50
N THR A 360 -13.00 -3.32 23.22
CA THR A 360 -13.09 -2.18 24.14
C THR A 360 -14.42 -1.44 24.07
N GLY A 361 -15.29 -1.78 23.09
CA GLY A 361 -16.60 -1.14 22.93
C GLY A 361 -16.54 0.35 22.55
N ASN A 362 -15.39 0.85 22.12
CA ASN A 362 -15.20 2.25 21.77
C ASN A 362 -15.85 2.65 20.44
N VAL A 363 -16.34 1.68 19.66
CA VAL A 363 -17.09 1.95 18.43
C VAL A 363 -18.55 1.60 18.64
N THR A 364 -19.38 2.65 18.75
CA THR A 364 -20.84 2.55 18.90
C THR A 364 -21.53 3.10 17.65
N ALA A 365 -22.82 2.79 17.48
CA ALA A 365 -23.65 3.36 16.41
C ALA A 365 -23.70 4.91 16.46
N GLU A 366 -23.58 5.50 17.65
CA GLU A 366 -23.50 6.95 17.84
C GLU A 366 -22.21 7.51 17.25
N ASN A 367 -21.12 6.76 17.31
CA ASN A 367 -19.82 7.12 16.73
C ASN A 367 -19.78 6.98 15.20
N ALA A 368 -20.77 6.32 14.59
CA ALA A 368 -20.87 6.21 13.12
C ALA A 368 -21.13 7.57 12.44
N SER A 369 -21.62 8.57 13.18
CA SER A 369 -21.79 9.94 12.72
C SER A 369 -20.55 10.81 12.89
N LEU A 370 -19.50 10.31 13.56
CA LEU A 370 -18.25 11.02 13.72
C LEU A 370 -17.58 11.22 12.37
N ASN A 371 -17.11 12.43 12.14
CA ASN A 371 -16.35 12.75 10.94
C ASN A 371 -15.09 11.88 10.86
N ASP A 372 -14.66 11.54 9.65
CA ASP A 372 -13.38 10.84 9.38
C ASP A 372 -12.20 11.44 10.19
N ALA A 373 -12.26 12.71 10.56
CA ALA A 373 -11.30 13.43 11.39
C ALA A 373 -11.07 12.82 12.79
N GLN A 374 -12.08 12.20 13.34
CA GLN A 374 -12.05 11.68 14.72
C GLN A 374 -11.71 10.19 14.77
N ALA A 375 -11.52 9.56 13.63
CA ALA A 375 -11.27 8.11 13.55
C ALA A 375 -9.99 7.68 14.28
N ILE A 376 -8.92 8.46 14.19
CA ILE A 376 -7.67 8.16 14.91
C ILE A 376 -7.85 8.27 16.42
N LEU A 377 -8.71 9.19 16.87
CA LEU A 377 -9.02 9.39 18.29
C LEU A 377 -9.83 8.24 18.88
N LEU A 378 -10.70 7.59 18.07
CA LEU A 378 -11.40 6.36 18.49
C LEU A 378 -10.43 5.25 18.82
N THR A 379 -9.43 5.05 17.96
CA THR A 379 -8.39 4.05 18.21
C THR A 379 -7.55 4.42 19.43
N SER A 380 -7.18 5.68 19.57
CA SER A 380 -6.44 6.17 20.74
C SER A 380 -7.23 5.91 22.04
N GLY A 381 -8.52 6.26 22.09
CA GLY A 381 -9.38 6.01 23.22
C GLY A 381 -9.59 4.52 23.54
N ALA A 382 -9.64 3.67 22.51
CA ALA A 382 -9.70 2.23 22.68
C ALA A 382 -8.47 1.65 23.41
N PHE A 383 -7.29 2.11 23.07
CA PHE A 383 -6.05 1.71 23.80
C PHE A 383 -6.01 2.35 25.18
N GLU A 384 -6.39 3.63 25.32
CA GLU A 384 -6.38 4.36 26.58
C GLU A 384 -7.29 3.70 27.64
N SER A 385 -8.42 3.14 27.24
CA SER A 385 -9.35 2.44 28.12
C SER A 385 -8.71 1.25 28.86
N VAL A 386 -7.62 0.69 28.32
CA VAL A 386 -6.90 -0.45 28.91
C VAL A 386 -5.53 -0.03 29.42
N ILE A 387 -4.84 0.86 28.70
CA ILE A 387 -3.49 1.35 29.01
C ILE A 387 -3.50 2.88 29.01
N SER A 388 -3.74 3.49 30.16
CA SER A 388 -3.99 4.93 30.31
C SER A 388 -2.90 5.86 29.76
N TRP A 389 -1.65 5.41 29.69
CA TRP A 389 -0.52 6.18 29.15
C TRP A 389 -0.23 5.89 27.67
N PHE A 390 -0.90 4.91 27.07
CA PHE A 390 -0.62 4.48 25.72
C PHE A 390 -0.86 5.53 24.63
N PRO A 391 -1.79 6.49 24.75
CA PRO A 391 -1.94 7.57 23.76
C PRO A 391 -0.65 8.29 23.41
N TYR A 392 0.27 8.46 24.36
CA TYR A 392 1.59 9.06 24.09
C TYR A 392 2.47 8.17 23.22
N VAL A 393 2.49 6.86 23.47
CA VAL A 393 3.24 5.89 22.66
C VAL A 393 2.60 5.74 21.29
N LEU A 394 1.27 5.69 21.24
CA LEU A 394 0.52 5.65 19.97
C LEU A 394 0.83 6.87 19.11
N THR A 395 0.93 8.06 19.71
CA THR A 395 1.28 9.28 18.97
C THR A 395 2.66 9.20 18.35
N VAL A 396 3.66 8.70 19.08
CA VAL A 396 5.00 8.47 18.53
C VAL A 396 4.95 7.44 17.39
N ALA A 397 4.24 6.33 17.58
CA ALA A 397 4.06 5.33 16.55
C ALA A 397 3.37 5.91 15.29
N VAL A 398 2.32 6.69 15.47
CA VAL A 398 1.57 7.36 14.38
C VAL A 398 2.45 8.35 13.61
N ILE A 399 3.30 9.11 14.29
CA ILE A 399 4.27 10.00 13.62
C ILE A 399 5.25 9.16 12.78
N LEU A 400 5.75 8.04 13.30
CA LEU A 400 6.63 7.14 12.56
C LEU A 400 5.93 6.48 11.37
N PHE A 401 4.67 6.05 11.53
CA PHE A 401 3.83 5.54 10.45
C PHE A 401 3.63 6.60 9.36
N ALA A 402 3.24 7.81 9.73
CA ALA A 402 3.06 8.91 8.79
C ALA A 402 4.35 9.22 8.03
N PHE A 403 5.46 9.35 8.76
CA PHE A 403 6.78 9.62 8.19
C PHE A 403 7.21 8.52 7.21
N SER A 404 7.10 7.25 7.62
CA SER A 404 7.50 6.12 6.78
C SER A 404 6.66 6.01 5.51
N THR A 405 5.36 6.26 5.59
CA THR A 405 4.46 6.27 4.43
C THR A 405 4.79 7.42 3.48
N MET A 406 5.04 8.63 4.01
CA MET A 406 5.41 9.77 3.18
C MET A 406 6.70 9.54 2.40
N ILE A 407 7.75 8.99 3.02
CA ILE A 407 9.02 8.75 2.30
C ILE A 407 8.85 7.69 1.21
N SER A 408 8.08 6.63 1.43
CA SER A 408 7.82 5.60 0.42
C SER A 408 6.95 6.10 -0.72
N TRP A 409 5.87 6.81 -0.44
CA TRP A 409 5.00 7.39 -1.46
C TRP A 409 5.68 8.51 -2.26
N SER A 410 6.68 9.19 -1.68
CA SER A 410 7.49 10.14 -2.45
C SER A 410 8.20 9.46 -3.62
N TYR A 411 8.67 8.23 -3.44
CA TYR A 411 9.29 7.45 -4.51
C TYR A 411 8.25 7.03 -5.56
N TYR A 412 7.06 6.62 -5.13
CA TYR A 412 5.99 6.23 -6.06
C TYR A 412 5.59 7.38 -6.99
N GLY A 413 5.30 8.53 -6.43
CA GLY A 413 4.95 9.70 -7.23
C GLY A 413 6.10 10.20 -8.09
N PHE A 414 7.37 10.09 -7.61
CA PHE A 414 8.53 10.41 -8.42
C PHE A 414 8.66 9.53 -9.67
N GLN A 415 8.38 8.24 -9.56
CA GLN A 415 8.40 7.34 -10.72
C GLN A 415 7.37 7.75 -11.77
N GLY A 416 6.15 8.14 -11.36
CA GLY A 416 5.16 8.72 -12.26
C GLY A 416 5.60 10.05 -12.87
N TRP A 417 6.20 10.93 -12.06
CA TRP A 417 6.74 12.20 -12.50
C TRP A 417 7.86 12.03 -13.53
N ALA A 418 8.83 11.14 -13.25
CA ALA A 418 9.93 10.83 -14.14
C ALA A 418 9.45 10.25 -15.49
N TYR A 419 8.38 9.46 -15.47
CA TYR A 419 7.76 8.94 -16.69
C TYR A 419 7.17 10.04 -17.58
N LEU A 420 6.51 11.07 -17.00
CA LEU A 420 5.85 12.16 -17.74
C LEU A 420 6.80 13.28 -18.13
N PHE A 421 7.70 13.68 -17.24
CA PHE A 421 8.51 14.90 -17.38
C PHE A 421 10.00 14.64 -17.60
N GLY A 422 10.41 13.35 -17.57
CA GLY A 422 11.79 12.93 -17.81
C GLY A 422 12.60 12.72 -16.52
N ARG A 423 13.75 12.04 -16.71
CA ARG A 423 14.61 11.51 -15.62
C ARG A 423 15.75 12.45 -15.24
N THR A 424 15.64 13.76 -15.53
CA THR A 424 16.71 14.72 -15.24
C THR A 424 16.75 15.08 -13.76
N LYS A 425 17.94 15.38 -13.23
CA LYS A 425 18.11 15.84 -11.83
C LYS A 425 17.26 17.07 -11.51
N LYS A 426 17.04 17.97 -12.48
CA LYS A 426 16.16 19.15 -12.30
C LYS A 426 14.73 18.73 -12.02
N MET A 427 14.19 17.74 -12.79
CA MET A 427 12.82 17.24 -12.59
C MET A 427 12.69 16.46 -11.27
N GLU A 428 13.73 15.74 -10.88
CA GLU A 428 13.78 15.05 -9.58
C GLU A 428 13.67 16.05 -8.41
N TYR A 429 14.49 17.08 -8.39
CA TYR A 429 14.43 18.10 -7.33
C TYR A 429 13.13 18.90 -7.36
N THR A 430 12.61 19.22 -8.54
CA THR A 430 11.32 19.92 -8.67
C THR A 430 10.21 19.10 -8.00
N TYR A 431 10.14 17.80 -8.30
CA TYR A 431 9.15 16.92 -7.66
C TYR A 431 9.32 16.86 -6.13
N LYS A 432 10.55 16.67 -5.64
CA LYS A 432 10.84 16.57 -4.20
C LYS A 432 10.46 17.83 -3.44
N ILE A 433 10.72 19.01 -4.02
CA ILE A 433 10.32 20.30 -3.41
C ILE A 433 8.79 20.39 -3.37
N LEU A 434 8.09 20.09 -4.48
CA LEU A 434 6.63 20.09 -4.51
C LEU A 434 6.07 19.13 -3.48
N PHE A 435 6.63 17.91 -3.37
CA PHE A 435 6.20 16.94 -2.39
C PHE A 435 6.32 17.46 -0.96
N CYS A 436 7.45 18.08 -0.60
CA CYS A 436 7.65 18.69 0.72
C CYS A 436 6.69 19.88 0.97
N MET A 437 6.36 20.67 -0.05
CA MET A 437 5.34 21.72 0.07
C MET A 437 3.97 21.16 0.41
N PHE A 438 3.57 20.04 -0.21
CA PHE A 438 2.31 19.38 0.08
C PHE A 438 2.25 18.76 1.49
N VAL A 439 3.40 18.42 2.12
CA VAL A 439 3.44 18.05 3.55
C VAL A 439 2.96 19.22 4.42
N VAL A 440 3.46 20.42 4.16
CA VAL A 440 3.06 21.61 4.91
C VAL A 440 1.58 21.96 4.69
N VAL A 441 1.14 21.92 3.43
CA VAL A 441 -0.26 22.19 3.07
C VAL A 441 -1.20 21.15 3.71
N GLY A 442 -0.81 19.88 3.68
CA GLY A 442 -1.63 18.77 4.23
C GLY A 442 -1.86 18.89 5.73
N ALA A 443 -0.83 19.29 6.49
CA ALA A 443 -0.95 19.50 7.93
C ALA A 443 -1.91 20.65 8.32
N ALA A 444 -2.09 21.62 7.43
CA ALA A 444 -2.98 22.78 7.65
C ALA A 444 -4.36 22.64 6.98
N ALA A 445 -4.53 21.65 6.08
CA ALA A 445 -5.75 21.48 5.29
C ALA A 445 -6.88 20.82 6.10
N SER A 446 -8.14 21.03 5.68
CA SER A 446 -9.27 20.31 6.23
C SER A 446 -9.25 18.84 5.80
N LEU A 447 -9.42 17.93 6.76
CA LEU A 447 -9.31 16.48 6.51
C LEU A 447 -10.31 15.98 5.45
N GLY A 448 -11.54 16.46 5.44
CA GLY A 448 -12.53 16.02 4.45
C GLY A 448 -12.09 16.27 3.01
N SER A 449 -11.43 17.43 2.74
CA SER A 449 -10.87 17.74 1.43
C SER A 449 -9.70 16.83 1.09
N VAL A 450 -8.84 16.54 2.08
CA VAL A 450 -7.68 15.66 1.91
C VAL A 450 -8.11 14.23 1.59
N ILE A 451 -9.08 13.68 2.35
CA ILE A 451 -9.61 12.33 2.10
C ILE A 451 -10.26 12.25 0.73
N GLY A 452 -11.12 13.23 0.39
CA GLY A 452 -11.81 13.22 -0.91
C GLY A 452 -10.84 13.23 -2.09
N PHE A 453 -9.76 14.00 -2.01
CA PHE A 453 -8.71 14.01 -3.02
C PHE A 453 -7.91 12.70 -3.05
N SER A 454 -7.53 12.20 -1.88
CA SER A 454 -6.74 10.97 -1.72
C SER A 454 -7.47 9.75 -2.29
N ASP A 455 -8.72 9.54 -1.87
CA ASP A 455 -9.56 8.45 -2.37
C ASP A 455 -9.72 8.53 -3.89
N ALA A 456 -9.99 9.74 -4.43
CA ALA A 456 -10.17 9.93 -5.86
C ALA A 456 -8.93 9.51 -6.66
N MET A 457 -7.74 9.90 -6.22
CA MET A 457 -6.49 9.59 -6.94
C MET A 457 -6.10 8.13 -6.82
N ILE A 458 -6.15 7.56 -5.60
CA ILE A 458 -5.79 6.16 -5.36
C ILE A 458 -6.72 5.22 -6.12
N PHE A 459 -8.03 5.44 -6.05
CA PHE A 459 -8.98 4.59 -6.77
C PHE A 459 -8.91 4.78 -8.29
N ALA A 460 -8.51 5.97 -8.79
CA ALA A 460 -8.29 6.17 -10.22
C ALA A 460 -7.12 5.35 -10.77
N MET A 461 -6.07 5.12 -9.98
CA MET A 461 -4.92 4.29 -10.38
C MET A 461 -5.33 2.86 -10.74
N MET A 462 -6.36 2.33 -10.05
CA MET A 462 -6.81 0.94 -10.23
C MET A 462 -7.31 0.65 -11.64
N VAL A 463 -8.01 1.59 -12.26
CA VAL A 463 -8.64 1.37 -13.55
C VAL A 463 -7.60 1.03 -14.63
N PRO A 464 -6.60 1.87 -14.91
CA PRO A 464 -5.56 1.52 -15.88
C PRO A 464 -4.75 0.30 -15.45
N ASN A 465 -4.49 0.13 -14.14
CA ASN A 465 -3.73 -0.99 -13.64
C ASN A 465 -4.44 -2.33 -13.88
N MET A 466 -5.69 -2.48 -13.43
CA MET A 466 -6.44 -3.73 -13.56
C MET A 466 -6.60 -4.19 -15.01
N VAL A 467 -6.81 -3.25 -15.94
CA VAL A 467 -6.83 -3.57 -17.39
C VAL A 467 -5.52 -4.22 -17.81
N GLY A 468 -4.39 -3.63 -17.41
CA GLY A 468 -3.06 -4.17 -17.71
C GLY A 468 -2.82 -5.54 -17.09
N LEU A 469 -3.16 -5.71 -15.80
CA LEU A 469 -2.96 -6.96 -15.08
C LEU A 469 -3.72 -8.13 -15.71
N VAL A 470 -4.99 -7.92 -16.08
CA VAL A 470 -5.81 -8.97 -16.71
C VAL A 470 -5.23 -9.38 -18.08
N ILE A 471 -4.87 -8.40 -18.92
CA ILE A 471 -4.30 -8.69 -20.26
C ILE A 471 -2.94 -9.39 -20.16
N LEU A 472 -2.13 -9.04 -19.16
CA LEU A 472 -0.76 -9.55 -18.99
C LEU A 472 -0.65 -10.76 -18.06
N ALA A 473 -1.74 -11.23 -17.44
CA ALA A 473 -1.75 -12.39 -16.55
C ALA A 473 -1.09 -13.66 -17.16
N PRO A 474 -1.24 -13.98 -18.46
CA PRO A 474 -0.52 -15.11 -19.06
C PRO A 474 1.01 -14.99 -18.98
N LYS A 475 1.57 -13.77 -19.13
CA LYS A 475 3.02 -13.53 -19.01
C LYS A 475 3.51 -13.81 -17.58
N VAL A 476 2.73 -13.39 -16.57
CA VAL A 476 3.02 -13.69 -15.16
C VAL A 476 3.05 -15.20 -14.91
N LYS A 477 2.13 -15.94 -15.53
CA LYS A 477 2.10 -17.41 -15.41
C LYS A 477 3.35 -18.07 -15.98
N ASP A 478 3.90 -17.52 -17.05
CA ASP A 478 5.13 -18.05 -17.66
C ASP A 478 6.36 -17.71 -16.79
N GLU A 479 6.43 -16.50 -16.22
CA GLU A 479 7.47 -16.14 -15.25
C GLU A 479 7.41 -17.02 -13.99
N LEU A 480 6.20 -17.29 -13.48
CA LEU A 480 6.02 -18.21 -12.35
C LEU A 480 6.55 -19.61 -12.67
N LYS A 481 6.24 -20.16 -13.87
CA LYS A 481 6.76 -21.47 -14.29
C LYS A 481 8.28 -21.50 -14.37
N LYS A 482 8.90 -20.45 -14.94
CA LYS A 482 10.36 -20.30 -15.04
C LYS A 482 10.99 -20.36 -13.64
N TYR A 483 10.49 -19.54 -12.70
CA TYR A 483 11.01 -19.49 -11.34
C TYR A 483 10.81 -20.78 -10.57
N MET A 484 9.62 -21.38 -10.64
CA MET A 484 9.35 -22.65 -9.95
C MET A 484 10.19 -23.81 -10.50
N LYS A 485 10.56 -23.78 -11.80
CA LYS A 485 11.49 -24.76 -12.38
C LYS A 485 12.90 -24.57 -11.82
N ALA A 486 13.36 -23.32 -11.70
CA ALA A 486 14.68 -23.00 -11.15
C ALA A 486 14.81 -23.44 -9.68
N ILE A 487 13.79 -23.14 -8.83
CA ILE A 487 13.79 -23.60 -7.43
C ILE A 487 13.78 -25.13 -7.31
N LYS A 488 13.06 -25.83 -8.19
CA LYS A 488 13.03 -27.30 -8.15
C LYS A 488 14.37 -27.91 -8.49
N ALA A 489 15.15 -27.29 -9.38
CA ALA A 489 16.48 -27.76 -9.75
C ALA A 489 17.50 -27.69 -8.59
N LEU A 490 17.30 -26.80 -7.61
CA LEU A 490 18.10 -26.75 -6.37
C LEU A 490 17.84 -27.92 -5.41
N LYS A 491 16.69 -28.58 -5.53
CA LYS A 491 16.31 -29.69 -4.63
C LYS A 491 16.77 -31.05 -5.12
N VAL A 492 17.44 -31.09 -6.23
CA VAL A 492 18.09 -32.27 -6.84
C VAL A 492 19.59 -32.18 -6.66
#